data_aa949fdaf025995e5a79073274a0dae0
#
_entry.id   aa949fdaf025995e5a79073274a0dae0
#
_cell.length_a   1.000
_cell.length_b   1.000
_cell.length_c   1.000
_cell.angle_alpha   90.00
_cell.angle_beta   90.00
_cell.angle_gamma   90.00
#
_symmetry.space_group_name_H-M   'P 1'
#
loop_
_entity.id
_entity.type
_entity.pdbx_description
1 polymer ?
#
loop_
_entity_poly.entity_id
_entity_poly.type
_entity_poly.pdbx_seq_one_letter_code
_entity_poly.pdbx_strand_id
1 'polypeptide(L)'
;LPPYLEYAVAVPVGDANLGVVTTTALANLFVAVAEMDNVCLVMSDLAGANYSTGQAGIQAAMDRAIQGISSESRRIAVPITPVNPNGDELYHILRKRLFEQVGNEEESKRVASAYRDALKEAVSMGLTSTSPESMYQRVSDAYPFHPDLRELVGKFKENEGFQQTRGVIRLMQMVVANLWHSGRAAHGDLIHPYDIDLNVDELASEIRTINP
;
A
#
# COMPACT_ATOMS: atom_id res chain seq x y z
N LEU A 1 -0.93 -18.45 10.73
CA LEU A 1 -1.89 -19.48 10.28
C LEU A 1 -1.41 -20.20 9.01
N PRO A 2 -0.91 -19.53 7.91
CA PRO A 2 -0.51 -20.23 6.69
C PRO A 2 0.54 -21.33 6.86
N PRO A 3 1.67 -21.14 7.57
CA PRO A 3 2.63 -22.21 7.79
C PRO A 3 2.05 -23.42 8.54
N TYR A 4 1.09 -23.18 9.40
CA TYR A 4 0.37 -24.27 10.07
C TYR A 4 -0.58 -25.01 9.11
N LEU A 5 -1.30 -24.28 8.27
CA LEU A 5 -2.20 -24.90 7.28
C LEU A 5 -1.42 -25.74 6.26
N GLU A 6 -0.23 -25.29 5.85
CA GLU A 6 0.67 -26.07 5.00
C GLU A 6 0.99 -27.44 5.59
N TYR A 7 1.31 -27.49 6.86
CA TYR A 7 1.50 -28.74 7.59
C TYR A 7 0.18 -29.51 7.73
N ALA A 8 -0.89 -28.83 8.13
CA ALA A 8 -2.16 -29.45 8.49
C ALA A 8 -2.85 -30.16 7.30
N VAL A 9 -2.72 -29.62 6.06
CA VAL A 9 -3.31 -30.28 4.88
C VAL A 9 -2.60 -31.60 4.50
N ALA A 10 -1.38 -31.80 4.97
CA ALA A 10 -0.63 -33.05 4.76
C ALA A 10 -0.95 -34.12 5.82
N VAL A 11 -1.64 -33.78 6.91
CA VAL A 11 -1.96 -34.70 8.01
C VAL A 11 -3.35 -35.28 7.83
N PRO A 12 -3.50 -36.61 7.57
CA PRO A 12 -4.81 -37.24 7.43
C PRO A 12 -5.54 -37.31 8.78
N VAL A 13 -6.85 -37.05 8.77
CA VAL A 13 -7.74 -37.20 9.92
C VAL A 13 -9.06 -37.81 9.46
N GLY A 14 -9.23 -39.11 9.70
CA GLY A 14 -10.35 -39.87 9.17
C GLY A 14 -10.39 -39.83 7.65
N ASP A 15 -11.53 -39.50 7.07
CA ASP A 15 -11.72 -39.35 5.62
C ASP A 15 -11.33 -37.94 5.10
N ALA A 16 -10.77 -37.09 5.94
CA ALA A 16 -10.36 -35.71 5.63
C ALA A 16 -8.91 -35.47 6.02
N ASN A 17 -8.51 -34.20 6.15
CA ASN A 17 -7.21 -33.80 6.69
C ASN A 17 -7.35 -32.75 7.80
N LEU A 18 -6.29 -32.57 8.57
CA LEU A 18 -6.28 -31.65 9.70
C LEU A 18 -6.56 -30.18 9.26
N GLY A 19 -6.20 -29.80 8.03
CA GLY A 19 -6.50 -28.48 7.46
C GLY A 19 -8.00 -28.25 7.35
N VAL A 20 -8.79 -29.24 6.89
CA VAL A 20 -10.25 -29.15 6.81
C VAL A 20 -10.87 -29.07 8.21
N VAL A 21 -10.38 -29.87 9.15
CA VAL A 21 -10.88 -29.84 10.54
C VAL A 21 -10.60 -28.46 11.17
N THR A 22 -9.41 -27.91 10.95
CA THR A 22 -9.04 -26.60 11.47
C THR A 22 -9.88 -25.46 10.87
N THR A 23 -10.10 -25.48 9.55
CA THR A 23 -10.94 -24.46 8.89
C THR A 23 -12.38 -24.50 9.36
N THR A 24 -12.94 -25.70 9.56
CA THR A 24 -14.27 -25.86 10.15
C THR A 24 -14.33 -25.34 11.58
N ALA A 25 -13.33 -25.65 12.39
CA ALA A 25 -13.26 -25.15 13.77
C ALA A 25 -13.18 -23.61 13.83
N LEU A 26 -12.40 -23.00 12.94
CA LEU A 26 -12.32 -21.53 12.82
C LEU A 26 -13.64 -20.92 12.35
N ALA A 27 -14.32 -21.52 11.37
CA ALA A 27 -15.63 -21.05 10.93
C ALA A 27 -16.66 -21.07 12.09
N ASN A 28 -16.67 -22.14 12.86
CA ASN A 28 -17.54 -22.26 14.05
C ASN A 28 -17.18 -21.22 15.12
N LEU A 29 -15.89 -20.94 15.32
CA LEU A 29 -15.44 -19.87 16.23
C LEU A 29 -15.95 -18.50 15.78
N PHE A 30 -15.91 -18.19 14.48
CA PHE A 30 -16.40 -16.92 13.96
C PHE A 30 -17.92 -16.77 14.19
N VAL A 31 -18.68 -17.82 13.93
CA VAL A 31 -20.12 -17.81 14.19
C VAL A 31 -20.40 -17.62 15.68
N ALA A 32 -19.72 -18.38 16.54
CA ALA A 32 -19.90 -18.26 17.99
C ALA A 32 -19.58 -16.86 18.52
N VAL A 33 -18.49 -16.25 18.04
CA VAL A 33 -18.14 -14.87 18.43
C VAL A 33 -19.17 -13.86 17.93
N ALA A 34 -19.73 -14.06 16.73
CA ALA A 34 -20.75 -13.17 16.17
C ALA A 34 -22.08 -13.21 16.95
N GLU A 35 -22.36 -14.29 17.69
CA GLU A 35 -23.53 -14.47 18.53
C GLU A 35 -23.33 -13.92 19.96
N MET A 36 -22.12 -13.51 20.34
CA MET A 36 -21.78 -13.01 21.68
C MET A 36 -21.72 -11.50 21.75
N ASP A 37 -22.49 -10.85 22.63
CA ASP A 37 -22.57 -9.39 22.75
C ASP A 37 -21.26 -8.72 23.28
N ASN A 38 -20.43 -9.43 24.04
CA ASN A 38 -19.31 -8.86 24.77
C ASN A 38 -17.94 -9.46 24.36
N VAL A 39 -17.86 -10.08 23.18
CA VAL A 39 -16.65 -10.70 22.67
C VAL A 39 -16.25 -10.09 21.34
N CYS A 40 -14.97 -9.79 21.19
CA CYS A 40 -14.39 -9.32 19.94
C CYS A 40 -13.22 -10.20 19.53
N LEU A 41 -13.26 -10.73 18.31
CA LEU A 41 -12.15 -11.46 17.71
C LEU A 41 -11.47 -10.55 16.68
N VAL A 42 -10.19 -10.24 16.91
CA VAL A 42 -9.39 -9.48 15.96
C VAL A 42 -8.44 -10.43 15.23
N MET A 43 -8.56 -10.46 13.92
CA MET A 43 -7.66 -11.22 13.05
C MET A 43 -6.81 -10.27 12.23
N SER A 44 -5.53 -10.56 12.09
CA SER A 44 -4.66 -9.89 11.14
C SER A 44 -4.41 -10.80 9.94
N ASP A 45 -4.64 -10.28 8.75
CA ASP A 45 -4.32 -10.93 7.50
C ASP A 45 -3.33 -10.08 6.71
N LEU A 46 -2.41 -10.74 6.02
CA LEU A 46 -1.48 -10.08 5.11
C LEU A 46 -2.10 -10.10 3.72
N ALA A 47 -2.80 -9.03 3.36
CA ALA A 47 -3.42 -8.91 2.04
C ALA A 47 -2.35 -9.05 0.94
N GLY A 48 -2.57 -9.99 0.01
CA GLY A 48 -1.69 -10.23 -1.14
C GLY A 48 -0.46 -11.10 -0.85
N ALA A 49 -0.40 -11.76 0.31
CA ALA A 49 0.65 -12.77 0.53
C ALA A 49 0.36 -14.02 -0.32
N ASN A 50 1.21 -14.26 -1.31
CA ASN A 50 1.20 -15.51 -2.06
C ASN A 50 1.88 -16.58 -1.21
N TYR A 51 1.08 -17.49 -0.66
CA TYR A 51 1.58 -18.66 0.05
C TYR A 51 1.80 -19.77 -0.97
N SER A 52 2.99 -19.79 -1.61
CA SER A 52 3.33 -20.87 -2.55
C SER A 52 4.05 -22.00 -1.82
N THR A 53 3.51 -23.21 -1.92
CA THR A 53 4.18 -24.45 -1.53
C THR A 53 4.70 -25.15 -2.79
N GLY A 54 5.86 -25.78 -2.71
CA GLY A 54 6.46 -26.48 -3.87
C GLY A 54 5.68 -27.70 -4.38
N GLN A 55 4.50 -28.01 -3.82
CA GLN A 55 3.67 -29.17 -4.20
C GLN A 55 2.26 -28.71 -4.60
N ALA A 56 1.91 -28.86 -5.87
CA ALA A 56 0.63 -28.39 -6.44
C ALA A 56 -0.63 -28.92 -5.71
N GLY A 57 -0.60 -30.14 -5.19
CA GLY A 57 -1.72 -30.73 -4.46
C GLY A 57 -1.96 -30.09 -3.08
N ILE A 58 -0.90 -29.77 -2.37
CA ILE A 58 -0.94 -29.06 -1.07
C ILE A 58 -1.38 -27.62 -1.29
N GLN A 59 -0.87 -26.98 -2.34
CA GLN A 59 -1.27 -25.63 -2.72
C GLN A 59 -2.79 -25.53 -2.93
N ALA A 60 -3.38 -26.42 -3.74
CA ALA A 60 -4.82 -26.42 -4.01
C ALA A 60 -5.68 -26.69 -2.76
N ALA A 61 -5.19 -27.49 -1.80
CA ALA A 61 -5.86 -27.72 -0.54
C ALA A 61 -5.77 -26.51 0.40
N MET A 62 -4.61 -25.85 0.43
CA MET A 62 -4.37 -24.63 1.20
C MET A 62 -5.21 -23.46 0.68
N ASP A 63 -5.28 -23.27 -0.65
CA ASP A 63 -6.10 -22.24 -1.28
C ASP A 63 -7.58 -22.41 -0.94
N ARG A 64 -8.09 -23.64 -0.97
CA ARG A 64 -9.47 -23.93 -0.55
C ARG A 64 -9.70 -23.64 0.93
N ALA A 65 -8.75 -23.97 1.79
CA ALA A 65 -8.84 -23.69 3.22
C ALA A 65 -8.85 -22.17 3.49
N ILE A 66 -7.97 -21.43 2.86
CA ILE A 66 -7.89 -19.97 2.97
C ILE A 66 -9.14 -19.31 2.41
N GLN A 67 -9.65 -19.76 1.26
CA GLN A 67 -10.90 -19.26 0.68
C GLN A 67 -12.10 -19.52 1.59
N GLY A 68 -12.19 -20.71 2.22
CA GLY A 68 -13.22 -21.02 3.20
C GLY A 68 -13.22 -20.08 4.39
N ILE A 69 -12.05 -19.86 5.00
CA ILE A 69 -11.89 -18.91 6.11
C ILE A 69 -12.21 -17.48 5.66
N SER A 70 -11.75 -17.06 4.49
CA SER A 70 -11.98 -15.72 3.97
C SER A 70 -13.44 -15.45 3.64
N SER A 71 -14.17 -16.45 3.13
CA SER A 71 -15.60 -16.31 2.80
C SER A 71 -16.45 -16.15 4.06
N GLU A 72 -16.21 -16.94 5.10
CA GLU A 72 -16.92 -16.81 6.38
C GLU A 72 -16.54 -15.51 7.11
N SER A 73 -15.25 -15.16 7.13
CA SER A 73 -14.77 -13.91 7.70
C SER A 73 -15.43 -12.68 7.03
N ARG A 74 -15.50 -12.64 5.70
CA ARG A 74 -16.12 -11.52 4.97
C ARG A 74 -17.62 -11.36 5.25
N ARG A 75 -18.29 -12.43 5.63
CA ARG A 75 -19.74 -12.42 5.91
C ARG A 75 -20.07 -11.84 7.29
N ILE A 76 -19.14 -11.97 8.25
CA ILE A 76 -19.37 -11.67 9.67
C ILE A 76 -18.50 -10.52 10.14
N ALA A 77 -17.27 -10.40 9.64
CA ALA A 77 -16.28 -9.44 10.11
C ALA A 77 -16.40 -8.07 9.43
N VAL A 78 -16.05 -7.03 10.18
CA VAL A 78 -15.82 -5.70 9.64
C VAL A 78 -14.35 -5.62 9.17
N PRO A 79 -14.06 -5.52 7.87
CA PRO A 79 -12.70 -5.40 7.40
C PRO A 79 -12.15 -4.01 7.76
N ILE A 80 -11.09 -3.99 8.54
CA ILE A 80 -10.37 -2.76 8.86
C ILE A 80 -9.02 -2.83 8.14
N THR A 81 -8.85 -2.02 7.11
CA THR A 81 -7.56 -1.84 6.47
C THR A 81 -6.89 -0.61 7.09
N PRO A 82 -5.87 -0.77 7.95
CA PRO A 82 -5.27 0.35 8.69
C PRO A 82 -4.63 1.39 7.79
N VAL A 83 -4.30 1.00 6.56
CA VAL A 83 -3.67 1.87 5.56
C VAL A 83 -4.28 1.52 4.21
N ASN A 84 -5.03 2.44 3.63
CA ASN A 84 -5.38 2.36 2.22
C ASN A 84 -4.25 3.02 1.39
N PRO A 85 -3.36 2.25 0.78
CA PRO A 85 -2.23 2.83 0.06
C PRO A 85 -2.63 3.57 -1.23
N ASN A 86 -3.89 3.48 -1.63
CA ASN A 86 -4.49 4.27 -2.71
C ASN A 86 -5.22 5.51 -2.18
N GLY A 87 -5.23 5.74 -0.86
CA GLY A 87 -5.79 6.90 -0.18
C GLY A 87 -4.76 7.98 0.12
N ASP A 88 -5.23 9.11 0.61
CA ASP A 88 -4.40 10.25 1.05
C ASP A 88 -3.52 9.89 2.26
N GLU A 89 -3.81 8.77 2.90
CA GLU A 89 -3.05 8.15 4.00
C GLU A 89 -1.60 7.85 3.60
N LEU A 90 -1.31 7.54 2.32
CA LEU A 90 0.05 7.31 1.86
C LEU A 90 0.94 8.53 2.13
N TYR A 91 0.49 9.73 1.73
CA TYR A 91 1.26 10.96 1.94
C TYR A 91 1.43 11.29 3.42
N HIS A 92 0.41 11.00 4.23
CA HIS A 92 0.49 11.17 5.68
C HIS A 92 1.55 10.25 6.32
N ILE A 93 1.62 9.00 5.88
CA ILE A 93 2.63 8.03 6.34
C ILE A 93 4.03 8.48 5.90
N LEU A 94 4.20 8.86 4.62
CA LEU A 94 5.48 9.31 4.10
C LEU A 94 5.97 10.55 4.86
N ARG A 95 5.09 11.55 5.09
CA ARG A 95 5.43 12.72 5.90
C ARG A 95 5.97 12.34 7.28
N LYS A 96 5.24 11.50 8.01
CA LYS A 96 5.63 11.07 9.37
C LYS A 96 6.89 10.21 9.42
N ARG A 97 7.22 9.51 8.35
CA ARG A 97 8.35 8.58 8.31
C ARG A 97 9.63 9.20 7.75
N LEU A 98 9.51 10.19 6.90
CA LEU A 98 10.64 10.76 6.17
C LEU A 98 11.10 12.11 6.70
N PHE A 99 10.24 12.82 7.42
CA PHE A 99 10.54 14.17 7.89
C PHE A 99 10.27 14.31 9.39
N GLU A 100 11.15 14.99 10.07
CA GLU A 100 10.92 15.43 11.46
C GLU A 100 9.86 16.56 11.48
N GLN A 101 9.96 17.46 10.51
CA GLN A 101 9.05 18.57 10.35
C GLN A 101 8.81 18.83 8.85
N VAL A 102 7.57 18.89 8.46
CA VAL A 102 7.13 19.31 7.13
C VAL A 102 6.76 20.79 7.23
N GLY A 103 6.92 21.53 6.14
CA GLY A 103 6.52 22.92 6.07
C GLY A 103 5.09 23.17 6.59
N ASN A 104 4.83 24.38 7.00
CA ASN A 104 3.54 24.74 7.61
C ASN A 104 2.40 24.79 6.58
N GLU A 105 1.18 24.95 7.07
CA GLU A 105 -0.02 25.01 6.23
C GLU A 105 0.01 26.19 5.24
N GLU A 106 0.66 27.29 5.59
CA GLU A 106 0.80 28.47 4.72
C GLU A 106 1.70 28.18 3.53
N GLU A 107 2.80 27.43 3.74
CA GLU A 107 3.68 26.99 2.66
C GLU A 107 2.98 26.02 1.72
N SER A 108 2.26 25.06 2.26
CA SER A 108 1.45 24.13 1.47
C SER A 108 0.44 24.88 0.60
N LYS A 109 -0.29 25.84 1.17
CA LYS A 109 -1.25 26.68 0.43
C LYS A 109 -0.60 27.57 -0.61
N ARG A 110 0.59 28.12 -0.31
CA ARG A 110 1.37 28.92 -1.26
C ARG A 110 1.73 28.10 -2.50
N VAL A 111 2.29 26.91 -2.29
CA VAL A 111 2.67 26.02 -3.37
C VAL A 111 1.44 25.58 -4.17
N ALA A 112 0.38 25.13 -3.50
CA ALA A 112 -0.87 24.72 -4.16
C ALA A 112 -1.49 25.85 -5.00
N SER A 113 -1.42 27.11 -4.52
CA SER A 113 -1.89 28.27 -5.27
C SER A 113 -1.07 28.54 -6.52
N ALA A 114 0.26 28.41 -6.45
CA ALA A 114 1.14 28.56 -7.60
C ALA A 114 0.82 27.52 -8.70
N TYR A 115 0.62 26.25 -8.31
CA TYR A 115 0.20 25.19 -9.23
C TYR A 115 -1.17 25.44 -9.86
N ARG A 116 -2.15 25.88 -9.06
CA ARG A 116 -3.47 26.27 -9.56
C ARG A 116 -3.37 27.39 -10.59
N ASP A 117 -2.61 28.42 -10.31
CA ASP A 117 -2.53 29.61 -11.16
C ASP A 117 -1.78 29.30 -12.47
N ALA A 118 -0.70 28.53 -12.42
CA ALA A 118 -0.04 28.00 -13.62
C ALA A 118 -0.98 27.12 -14.46
N LEU A 119 -1.80 26.30 -13.81
CA LEU A 119 -2.75 25.46 -14.52
C LEU A 119 -3.91 26.24 -15.14
N LYS A 120 -4.37 27.37 -14.51
CA LYS A 120 -5.34 28.27 -15.11
C LYS A 120 -4.82 28.86 -16.42
N GLU A 121 -3.55 29.24 -16.45
CA GLU A 121 -2.92 29.73 -17.67
C GLU A 121 -2.86 28.63 -18.74
N ALA A 122 -2.42 27.42 -18.39
CA ALA A 122 -2.36 26.29 -19.32
C ALA A 122 -3.74 25.91 -19.87
N VAL A 123 -4.80 25.97 -19.07
CA VAL A 123 -6.18 25.76 -19.51
C VAL A 123 -6.62 26.87 -20.48
N SER A 124 -6.29 28.15 -20.19
CA SER A 124 -6.63 29.26 -21.06
C SER A 124 -5.97 29.18 -22.45
N MET A 125 -4.78 28.55 -22.49
CA MET A 125 -4.05 28.28 -23.74
C MET A 125 -4.52 26.99 -24.46
N GLY A 126 -5.48 26.25 -23.88
CA GLY A 126 -5.96 24.99 -24.45
C GLY A 126 -4.99 23.82 -24.34
N LEU A 127 -3.95 23.90 -23.48
CA LEU A 127 -2.93 22.88 -23.30
C LEU A 127 -3.40 21.71 -22.45
N THR A 128 -4.40 21.92 -21.60
CA THR A 128 -4.97 20.90 -20.72
C THR A 128 -6.42 21.20 -20.40
N SER A 129 -7.18 20.16 -20.01
CA SER A 129 -8.55 20.26 -19.48
C SER A 129 -8.64 20.01 -17.97
N THR A 130 -7.51 19.86 -17.28
CA THR A 130 -7.47 19.57 -15.84
C THR A 130 -8.01 20.75 -15.05
N SER A 131 -8.88 20.49 -14.08
CA SER A 131 -9.44 21.53 -13.21
C SER A 131 -8.37 22.14 -12.31
N PRO A 132 -8.13 23.46 -12.33
CA PRO A 132 -7.20 24.15 -11.47
C PRO A 132 -7.51 23.98 -9.98
N GLU A 133 -8.78 24.02 -9.61
CA GLU A 133 -9.21 23.86 -8.22
C GLU A 133 -9.00 22.43 -7.70
N SER A 134 -9.21 21.42 -8.56
CA SER A 134 -8.88 20.04 -8.24
C SER A 134 -7.38 19.86 -8.01
N MET A 135 -6.53 20.50 -8.82
CA MET A 135 -5.08 20.46 -8.64
C MET A 135 -4.66 21.14 -7.34
N TYR A 136 -5.24 22.29 -7.01
CA TYR A 136 -4.99 22.97 -5.74
C TYR A 136 -5.20 22.03 -4.55
N GLN A 137 -6.36 21.35 -4.51
CA GLN A 137 -6.68 20.44 -3.42
C GLN A 137 -5.70 19.26 -3.38
N ARG A 138 -5.44 18.62 -4.54
CA ARG A 138 -4.50 17.50 -4.63
C ARG A 138 -3.09 17.85 -4.16
N VAL A 139 -2.58 19.04 -4.54
CA VAL A 139 -1.25 19.50 -4.10
C VAL A 139 -1.25 19.78 -2.61
N SER A 140 -2.29 20.44 -2.09
CA SER A 140 -2.41 20.74 -0.67
C SER A 140 -2.40 19.48 0.20
N ASP A 141 -3.13 18.45 -0.22
CA ASP A 141 -3.24 17.17 0.49
C ASP A 141 -1.95 16.34 0.41
N ALA A 142 -1.27 16.40 -0.74
CA ALA A 142 -0.06 15.61 -0.99
C ALA A 142 1.24 16.26 -0.46
N TYR A 143 1.26 17.58 -0.21
CA TYR A 143 2.48 18.32 0.16
C TYR A 143 3.32 17.60 1.24
N PRO A 144 4.65 17.50 1.11
CA PRO A 144 5.54 18.09 0.09
C PRO A 144 5.73 17.23 -1.16
N PHE A 145 4.89 16.26 -1.39
CA PHE A 145 4.96 15.38 -2.56
C PHE A 145 4.06 15.89 -3.68
N HIS A 146 4.49 15.65 -4.94
CA HIS A 146 3.60 15.88 -6.08
C HIS A 146 2.48 14.82 -6.11
N PRO A 147 1.23 15.20 -6.42
CA PRO A 147 0.09 14.26 -6.44
C PRO A 147 0.27 13.03 -7.33
N ASP A 148 1.03 13.15 -8.42
CA ASP A 148 1.23 12.06 -9.38
C ASP A 148 2.14 10.94 -8.85
N LEU A 149 2.87 11.17 -7.74
CA LEU A 149 3.59 10.10 -7.05
C LEU A 149 2.67 8.97 -6.59
N ARG A 150 1.41 9.29 -6.25
CA ARG A 150 0.41 8.29 -5.87
C ARG A 150 0.12 7.32 -7.02
N GLU A 151 -0.03 7.84 -8.23
CA GLU A 151 -0.29 7.01 -9.42
C GLU A 151 0.91 6.12 -9.73
N LEU A 152 2.11 6.69 -9.67
CA LEU A 152 3.35 5.93 -9.87
C LEU A 152 3.50 4.81 -8.84
N VAL A 153 3.29 5.10 -7.56
CA VAL A 153 3.32 4.11 -6.48
C VAL A 153 2.24 3.04 -6.66
N GLY A 154 1.06 3.43 -7.14
CA GLY A 154 -0.01 2.48 -7.49
C GLY A 154 0.47 1.44 -8.50
N LYS A 155 1.15 1.88 -9.56
CA LYS A 155 1.72 0.98 -10.58
C LYS A 155 2.82 0.05 -10.03
N PHE A 156 3.63 0.53 -9.10
CA PHE A 156 4.64 -0.33 -8.45
C PHE A 156 4.04 -1.45 -7.61
N LYS A 157 2.87 -1.23 -7.02
CA LYS A 157 2.19 -2.24 -6.19
C LYS A 157 1.61 -3.41 -6.98
N GLU A 158 1.38 -3.24 -8.27
CA GLU A 158 0.94 -4.31 -9.15
C GLU A 158 2.04 -5.37 -9.35
N ASN A 159 3.29 -5.07 -8.95
CA ASN A 159 4.41 -5.99 -9.03
C ASN A 159 4.59 -6.79 -7.73
N GLU A 160 4.68 -8.11 -7.85
CA GLU A 160 4.81 -9.04 -6.71
C GLU A 160 6.06 -8.79 -5.84
N GLY A 161 7.15 -8.28 -6.42
CA GLY A 161 8.39 -7.94 -5.71
C GLY A 161 8.29 -6.72 -4.80
N PHE A 162 7.26 -5.90 -4.97
CA PHE A 162 7.11 -4.67 -4.20
C PHE A 162 6.46 -4.94 -2.84
N GLN A 163 7.22 -4.81 -1.76
CA GLN A 163 6.75 -5.04 -0.39
C GLN A 163 5.77 -3.95 0.11
N GLN A 164 4.72 -3.68 -0.67
CA GLN A 164 3.65 -2.74 -0.31
C GLN A 164 4.18 -1.41 0.28
N THR A 165 3.64 -0.99 1.45
CA THR A 165 3.99 0.28 2.09
C THR A 165 5.46 0.39 2.49
N ARG A 166 6.14 -0.71 2.85
CA ARG A 166 7.56 -0.69 3.24
C ARG A 166 8.47 -0.38 2.05
N GLY A 167 8.18 -0.98 0.89
CA GLY A 167 8.92 -0.70 -0.34
C GLY A 167 8.79 0.76 -0.76
N VAL A 168 7.57 1.34 -0.66
CA VAL A 168 7.35 2.76 -0.94
C VAL A 168 8.15 3.65 0.00
N ILE A 169 8.09 3.39 1.31
CA ILE A 169 8.82 4.20 2.30
C ILE A 169 10.32 4.15 2.02
N ARG A 170 10.88 2.95 1.75
CA ARG A 170 12.28 2.76 1.44
C ARG A 170 12.70 3.52 0.17
N LEU A 171 11.94 3.36 -0.92
CA LEU A 171 12.19 4.07 -2.17
C LEU A 171 12.17 5.59 -1.95
N MET A 172 11.13 6.11 -1.31
CA MET A 172 11.01 7.54 -1.06
C MET A 172 12.06 8.08 -0.09
N GLN A 173 12.51 7.27 0.87
CA GLN A 173 13.64 7.64 1.73
C GLN A 173 14.93 7.86 0.91
N MET A 174 15.21 6.97 -0.05
CA MET A 174 16.37 7.10 -0.93
C MET A 174 16.25 8.32 -1.85
N VAL A 175 15.05 8.59 -2.40
CA VAL A 175 14.77 9.78 -3.21
C VAL A 175 15.01 11.06 -2.42
N VAL A 176 14.44 11.16 -1.21
CA VAL A 176 14.60 12.34 -0.34
C VAL A 176 16.06 12.52 0.06
N ALA A 177 16.75 11.43 0.42
CA ALA A 177 18.18 11.49 0.75
C ALA A 177 19.01 11.99 -0.44
N ASN A 178 18.74 11.49 -1.64
CA ASN A 178 19.45 11.94 -2.86
C ASN A 178 19.18 13.42 -3.15
N LEU A 179 17.94 13.89 -3.06
CA LEU A 179 17.59 15.30 -3.22
C LEU A 179 18.33 16.20 -2.21
N TRP A 180 18.43 15.74 -0.97
CA TRP A 180 19.12 16.48 0.09
C TRP A 180 20.63 16.55 -0.17
N HIS A 181 21.29 15.43 -0.44
CA HIS A 181 22.72 15.36 -0.67
C HIS A 181 23.16 16.07 -1.95
N SER A 182 22.34 16.07 -3.00
CA SER A 182 22.62 16.76 -4.26
C SER A 182 22.36 18.27 -4.20
N GLY A 183 21.77 18.79 -3.14
CA GLY A 183 21.34 20.18 -3.00
C GLY A 183 20.10 20.54 -3.83
N ARG A 184 19.52 19.60 -4.57
CA ARG A 184 18.31 19.84 -5.40
C ARG A 184 17.08 20.19 -4.58
N ALA A 185 17.01 19.72 -3.34
CA ALA A 185 15.95 20.07 -2.42
C ALA A 185 15.78 21.58 -2.17
N ALA A 186 16.84 22.37 -2.35
CA ALA A 186 16.81 23.84 -2.18
C ALA A 186 16.10 24.57 -3.33
N HIS A 187 15.83 23.91 -4.44
CA HIS A 187 15.31 24.52 -5.67
C HIS A 187 13.93 24.02 -6.07
N GLY A 188 13.32 23.12 -5.29
CA GLY A 188 12.03 22.52 -5.59
C GLY A 188 11.01 22.76 -4.46
N ASP A 189 9.78 23.10 -4.84
CA ASP A 189 8.66 23.24 -3.89
C ASP A 189 7.96 21.90 -3.59
N LEU A 190 8.08 20.91 -4.49
CA LEU A 190 7.52 19.55 -4.33
C LEU A 190 8.53 18.49 -4.74
N ILE A 191 8.35 17.30 -4.18
CA ILE A 191 9.06 16.09 -4.59
C ILE A 191 8.25 15.43 -5.70
N HIS A 192 8.82 15.38 -6.89
CA HIS A 192 8.16 14.91 -8.11
C HIS A 192 8.51 13.47 -8.48
N PRO A 193 7.72 12.80 -9.34
CA PRO A 193 8.10 11.52 -9.94
C PRO A 193 9.47 11.54 -10.64
N TYR A 194 9.85 12.64 -11.29
CA TYR A 194 11.14 12.76 -11.99
C TYR A 194 12.34 12.91 -11.03
N ASP A 195 12.11 13.13 -9.74
CA ASP A 195 13.16 13.12 -8.72
C ASP A 195 13.64 11.70 -8.38
N ILE A 196 12.93 10.70 -8.87
CA ILE A 196 13.41 9.31 -8.89
C ILE A 196 14.48 9.19 -9.97
N ASP A 197 15.70 9.56 -9.63
CA ASP A 197 16.81 9.65 -10.57
C ASP A 197 17.39 8.25 -10.85
N LEU A 198 17.09 7.71 -12.02
CA LEU A 198 17.57 6.39 -12.45
C LEU A 198 19.07 6.35 -12.78
N ASN A 199 19.78 7.49 -12.81
CA ASN A 199 21.23 7.54 -12.93
C ASN A 199 21.93 7.29 -11.59
N VAL A 200 21.18 7.27 -10.49
CA VAL A 200 21.70 6.89 -9.17
C VAL A 200 21.58 5.37 -9.05
N ASP A 201 22.73 4.67 -9.02
CA ASP A 201 22.81 3.21 -9.04
C ASP A 201 21.97 2.54 -7.92
N GLU A 202 21.92 3.14 -6.74
CA GLU A 202 21.14 2.65 -5.62
C GLU A 202 19.63 2.70 -5.89
N LEU A 203 19.15 3.82 -6.45
CA LEU A 203 17.74 3.98 -6.85
C LEU A 203 17.37 3.03 -7.99
N ALA A 204 18.23 2.96 -9.02
CA ALA A 204 18.03 2.05 -10.14
C ALA A 204 18.01 0.57 -9.68
N SER A 205 18.88 0.19 -8.74
CA SER A 205 18.91 -1.15 -8.15
C SER A 205 17.65 -1.46 -7.37
N GLU A 206 17.17 -0.53 -6.55
CA GLU A 206 15.94 -0.71 -5.78
C GLU A 206 14.74 -0.92 -6.71
N ILE A 207 14.62 -0.13 -7.78
CA ILE A 207 13.53 -0.27 -8.75
C ILE A 207 13.62 -1.60 -9.51
N ARG A 208 14.82 -2.08 -9.85
CA ARG A 208 15.01 -3.41 -10.48
C ARG A 208 14.57 -4.55 -9.55
N THR A 209 14.67 -4.41 -8.24
CA THR A 209 14.15 -5.43 -7.30
C THR A 209 12.63 -5.47 -7.29
N ILE A 210 11.98 -4.37 -7.68
CA ILE A 210 10.52 -4.26 -7.75
C ILE A 210 9.98 -4.98 -9.00
N ASN A 211 10.72 -4.92 -10.10
CA ASN A 211 10.35 -5.54 -11.38
C ASN A 211 11.61 -6.14 -12.02
N PRO A 212 11.96 -7.39 -11.65
CA PRO A 212 13.13 -8.10 -12.19
C PRO A 212 12.96 -8.47 -13.68
#